data_2ce17d01adb94c07602ecb33a3a68806
#
_entry.id   2ce17d01adb94c07602ecb33a3a68806
#
_cell.length_a   1.000
_cell.length_b   1.000
_cell.length_c   1.000
_cell.angle_alpha   90.00
_cell.angle_beta   90.00
_cell.angle_gamma   90.00
#
_symmetry.space_group_name_H-M   'P 1'
#
loop_
_entity.id
_entity.type
_entity.pdbx_description
1 polymer ?
#
loop_
_entity_poly.entity_id
_entity_poly.type
_entity_poly.pdbx_seq_one_letter_code
_entity_poly.pdbx_strand_id
1 'polypeptide(L)'
;MGQLNQAIKVKNVIDFYQINSLVETGTGAAEVVRDVSSIKEDLDIHTIEIIEPLFNRNKISYGYLKNVNWHLGSSIEVLPKILPDLASNTLFWMDAHFPGADFGFASYEDEKDYDKRLPLKKELETILKYKDVKNDVFVLDDLWIYEEGPNEG
;
A
#
# COMPACT_ATOMS: atom_id res chain seq x y z
N MET A 1 12.59 -4.55 4.48
CA MET A 1 11.15 -4.44 4.15
C MET A 1 10.37 -4.15 5.40
N GLY A 2 9.66 -3.05 5.41
CA GLY A 2 8.73 -2.71 6.49
C GLY A 2 7.54 -3.65 6.43
N GLN A 3 7.23 -4.29 7.52
CA GLN A 3 6.00 -5.06 7.65
C GLN A 3 5.08 -4.32 8.60
N LEU A 4 3.86 -4.04 8.17
CA LEU A 4 2.87 -3.32 8.97
C LEU A 4 2.74 -3.91 10.39
N ASN A 5 2.70 -5.23 10.52
CA ASN A 5 2.61 -5.91 11.82
C ASN A 5 3.86 -5.77 12.70
N GLN A 6 5.02 -5.40 12.12
CA GLN A 6 6.23 -5.08 12.87
C GLN A 6 6.22 -3.62 13.33
N ALA A 7 5.69 -2.73 12.49
CA ALA A 7 5.58 -1.30 12.78
C ALA A 7 4.52 -1.00 13.85
N ILE A 8 3.35 -1.67 13.76
CA ILE A 8 2.21 -1.44 14.65
C ILE A 8 1.49 -2.76 14.99
N LYS A 9 0.75 -2.76 16.09
CA LYS A 9 -0.19 -3.85 16.39
C LYS A 9 -1.46 -3.64 15.57
N VAL A 10 -1.45 -4.03 14.30
CA VAL A 10 -2.47 -3.71 13.31
C VAL A 10 -3.88 -4.10 13.76
N LYS A 11 -4.05 -5.26 14.43
CA LYS A 11 -5.34 -5.66 14.98
C LYS A 11 -5.90 -4.63 15.97
N ASN A 12 -5.06 -4.08 16.86
CA ASN A 12 -5.50 -3.08 17.83
C ASN A 12 -5.91 -1.77 17.13
N VAL A 13 -5.23 -1.39 16.05
CA VAL A 13 -5.58 -0.21 15.25
C VAL A 13 -6.92 -0.44 14.55
N ILE A 14 -7.12 -1.60 13.93
CA ILE A 14 -8.38 -1.97 13.27
C ILE A 14 -9.55 -1.90 14.26
N ASP A 15 -9.38 -2.49 15.45
CA ASP A 15 -10.42 -2.53 16.46
C ASP A 15 -10.71 -1.13 17.06
N PHE A 16 -9.66 -0.38 17.42
CA PHE A 16 -9.79 0.91 18.10
C PHE A 16 -10.41 1.98 17.19
N TYR A 17 -9.94 2.08 15.94
CA TYR A 17 -10.42 3.07 14.97
C TYR A 17 -11.62 2.57 14.15
N GLN A 18 -12.12 1.36 14.42
CA GLN A 18 -13.23 0.75 13.69
C GLN A 18 -12.97 0.73 12.18
N ILE A 19 -11.78 0.28 11.79
CA ILE A 19 -11.35 0.25 10.39
C ILE A 19 -12.23 -0.72 9.59
N ASN A 20 -12.72 -0.26 8.45
CA ASN A 20 -13.56 -1.02 7.53
C ASN A 20 -12.86 -1.36 6.21
N SER A 21 -11.85 -0.55 5.84
CA SER A 21 -11.05 -0.80 4.65
C SER A 21 -9.56 -0.66 4.96
N LEU A 22 -8.73 -1.41 4.24
CA LEU A 22 -7.28 -1.25 4.24
C LEU A 22 -6.82 -1.04 2.81
N VAL A 23 -5.99 -0.02 2.59
CA VAL A 23 -5.33 0.23 1.30
C VAL A 23 -3.83 0.14 1.51
N GLU A 24 -3.19 -0.78 0.77
CA GLU A 24 -1.75 -0.95 0.72
C GLU A 24 -1.22 -0.50 -0.63
N THR A 25 -0.22 0.39 -0.64
CA THR A 25 0.56 0.70 -1.84
C THR A 25 1.91 -0.02 -1.75
N GLY A 26 2.29 -0.75 -2.81
CA GLY A 26 3.47 -1.62 -2.79
C GLY A 26 3.18 -2.97 -2.13
N THR A 27 2.51 -3.89 -2.86
CA THR A 27 2.18 -5.24 -2.33
C THR A 27 3.41 -6.07 -1.97
N GLY A 28 4.48 -5.95 -2.76
CA GLY A 28 5.72 -6.69 -2.54
C GLY A 28 5.51 -8.21 -2.43
N ALA A 29 5.86 -8.80 -1.28
CA ALA A 29 5.69 -10.22 -1.00
C ALA A 29 4.27 -10.59 -0.50
N ALA A 30 3.33 -9.65 -0.46
CA ALA A 30 1.96 -9.80 0.05
C ALA A 30 1.89 -10.22 1.54
N GLU A 31 2.87 -9.84 2.35
CA GLU A 31 2.93 -10.23 3.76
C GLU A 31 1.83 -9.53 4.56
N VAL A 32 1.59 -8.24 4.31
CA VAL A 32 0.52 -7.48 4.98
C VAL A 32 -0.85 -8.04 4.61
N VAL A 33 -1.11 -8.27 3.32
CA VAL A 33 -2.37 -8.86 2.84
C VAL A 33 -2.64 -10.19 3.51
N ARG A 34 -1.64 -11.11 3.52
CA ARG A 34 -1.75 -12.42 4.16
C ARG A 34 -2.10 -12.31 5.64
N ASP A 35 -1.38 -11.44 6.35
CA ASP A 35 -1.49 -11.34 7.82
C ASP A 35 -2.78 -10.63 8.24
N VAL A 36 -3.22 -9.62 7.46
CA VAL A 36 -4.38 -8.79 7.82
C VAL A 36 -5.71 -9.39 7.35
N SER A 37 -5.71 -10.15 6.24
CA SER A 37 -6.94 -10.71 5.67
C SER A 37 -7.73 -11.62 6.61
N SER A 38 -7.08 -12.20 7.62
CA SER A 38 -7.71 -13.07 8.63
C SER A 38 -8.15 -12.34 9.91
N ILE A 39 -7.82 -11.04 10.07
CA ILE A 39 -8.13 -10.30 11.30
C ILE A 39 -9.63 -10.01 11.40
N LYS A 40 -10.25 -9.65 10.29
CA LYS A 40 -11.66 -9.29 10.20
C LYS A 40 -12.20 -9.72 8.83
N GLU A 41 -13.18 -10.62 8.80
CA GLU A 41 -13.69 -11.24 7.56
C GLU A 41 -14.30 -10.24 6.58
N ASP A 42 -14.92 -9.18 7.10
CA ASP A 42 -15.55 -8.10 6.33
C ASP A 42 -14.64 -6.88 6.11
N LEU A 43 -13.34 -6.99 6.43
CA LEU A 43 -12.37 -5.96 6.10
C LEU A 43 -12.15 -5.92 4.59
N ASP A 44 -12.47 -4.80 3.97
CA ASP A 44 -12.26 -4.59 2.53
C ASP A 44 -10.80 -4.18 2.27
N ILE A 45 -10.01 -5.09 1.71
CA ILE A 45 -8.57 -4.89 1.52
C ILE A 45 -8.29 -4.61 0.04
N HIS A 46 -7.60 -3.50 -0.22
CA HIS A 46 -7.07 -3.15 -1.53
C HIS A 46 -5.55 -3.14 -1.48
N THR A 47 -4.91 -3.89 -2.36
CA THR A 47 -3.45 -3.92 -2.48
C THR A 47 -3.03 -3.61 -3.92
N ILE A 48 -2.02 -2.78 -4.08
CA ILE A 48 -1.61 -2.21 -5.37
C ILE A 48 -0.16 -2.60 -5.65
N GLU A 49 0.08 -3.24 -6.80
CA GLU A 49 1.40 -3.67 -7.24
C GLU A 49 1.66 -3.19 -8.68
N ILE A 50 2.80 -2.54 -8.89
CA ILE A 50 3.19 -2.05 -10.22
C ILE A 50 3.96 -3.12 -11.02
N ILE A 51 4.63 -4.05 -10.35
CA ILE A 51 5.46 -5.08 -10.97
C ILE A 51 4.60 -6.30 -11.32
N GLU A 52 4.27 -6.46 -12.59
CA GLU A 52 3.37 -7.51 -13.08
C GLU A 52 3.80 -8.94 -12.67
N PRO A 53 5.08 -9.36 -12.75
CA PRO A 53 5.50 -10.67 -12.25
C PRO A 53 5.22 -10.88 -10.76
N LEU A 54 5.40 -9.86 -9.91
CA LEU A 54 5.07 -9.91 -8.48
C LEU A 54 3.56 -10.03 -8.27
N PHE A 55 2.79 -9.19 -8.94
CA PHE A 55 1.33 -9.23 -8.92
C PHE A 55 0.80 -10.63 -9.28
N ASN A 56 1.26 -11.19 -10.40
CA ASN A 56 0.82 -12.51 -10.87
C ASN A 56 1.18 -13.63 -9.88
N ARG A 57 2.40 -13.61 -9.34
CA ARG A 57 2.83 -14.55 -8.29
C ARG A 57 1.93 -14.49 -7.07
N ASN A 58 1.66 -13.30 -6.57
CA ASN A 58 0.84 -13.09 -5.39
C ASN A 58 -0.62 -13.50 -5.64
N LYS A 59 -1.15 -13.18 -6.83
CA LYS A 59 -2.50 -13.56 -7.24
C LYS A 59 -2.67 -15.09 -7.31
N ILE A 60 -1.65 -15.82 -7.78
CA ILE A 60 -1.65 -17.30 -7.77
C ILE A 60 -1.62 -17.82 -6.33
N SER A 61 -0.80 -17.24 -5.46
CA SER A 61 -0.59 -17.74 -4.10
C SER A 61 -1.74 -17.38 -3.16
N TYR A 62 -2.35 -16.21 -3.31
CA TYR A 62 -3.28 -15.63 -2.34
C TYR A 62 -4.61 -15.16 -2.96
N GLY A 63 -4.85 -15.38 -4.24
CA GLY A 63 -6.10 -14.97 -4.91
C GLY A 63 -7.37 -15.65 -4.38
N TYR A 64 -7.23 -16.63 -3.49
CA TYR A 64 -8.35 -17.25 -2.78
C TYR A 64 -8.90 -16.40 -1.62
N LEU A 65 -8.17 -15.37 -1.20
CA LEU A 65 -8.60 -14.45 -0.15
C LEU A 65 -9.72 -13.55 -0.70
N LYS A 66 -10.95 -13.79 -0.23
CA LYS A 66 -12.16 -13.21 -0.82
C LYS A 66 -12.35 -11.73 -0.49
N ASN A 67 -11.76 -11.27 0.59
CA ASN A 67 -11.83 -9.88 1.05
C ASN A 67 -10.66 -9.02 0.54
N VAL A 68 -9.90 -9.52 -0.46
CA VAL A 68 -8.76 -8.83 -1.05
C VAL A 68 -8.99 -8.47 -2.52
N ASN A 69 -8.93 -7.19 -2.80
CA ASN A 69 -8.99 -6.60 -4.14
C ASN A 69 -7.56 -6.33 -4.62
N TRP A 70 -7.15 -7.05 -5.66
CA TRP A 70 -5.81 -6.99 -6.22
C TRP A 70 -5.77 -6.01 -7.40
N HIS A 71 -4.89 -5.01 -7.36
CA HIS A 71 -4.75 -4.00 -8.41
C HIS A 71 -3.35 -4.04 -9.01
N LEU A 72 -3.28 -4.25 -10.33
CA LEU A 72 -2.04 -4.11 -11.10
C LEU A 72 -1.94 -2.69 -11.64
N GLY A 73 -0.87 -1.99 -11.33
CA GLY A 73 -0.58 -0.65 -11.83
C GLY A 73 0.13 0.24 -10.82
N SER A 74 0.44 1.45 -11.24
CA SER A 74 0.98 2.47 -10.37
C SER A 74 -0.07 2.92 -9.35
N SER A 75 0.33 3.11 -8.10
CA SER A 75 -0.56 3.59 -7.04
C SER A 75 -1.21 4.93 -7.37
N ILE A 76 -0.49 5.86 -7.99
CA ILE A 76 -1.02 7.16 -8.40
C ILE A 76 -2.11 7.06 -9.49
N GLU A 77 -2.14 5.97 -10.26
CA GLU A 77 -3.17 5.71 -11.30
C GLU A 77 -4.34 4.88 -10.76
N VAL A 78 -4.10 4.04 -9.76
CA VAL A 78 -5.12 3.16 -9.17
C VAL A 78 -5.91 3.87 -8.08
N LEU A 79 -5.25 4.61 -7.19
CA LEU A 79 -5.91 5.31 -6.07
C LEU A 79 -7.12 6.15 -6.51
N PRO A 80 -7.05 7.00 -7.55
CA PRO A 80 -8.21 7.79 -7.97
C PRO A 80 -9.45 6.96 -8.34
N LYS A 81 -9.25 5.71 -8.72
CA LYS A 81 -10.33 4.80 -9.15
C LYS A 81 -11.02 4.10 -7.99
N ILE A 82 -10.27 3.82 -6.91
CA ILE A 82 -10.79 3.08 -5.76
C ILE A 82 -11.27 4.00 -4.63
N LEU A 83 -10.62 5.16 -4.43
CA LEU A 83 -10.90 6.06 -3.31
C LEU A 83 -12.37 6.50 -3.18
N PRO A 84 -13.11 6.80 -4.29
CA PRO A 84 -14.51 7.24 -4.19
C PRO A 84 -15.46 6.19 -3.61
N ASP A 85 -15.12 4.91 -3.74
CA ASP A 85 -15.95 3.79 -3.31
C ASP A 85 -15.54 3.22 -1.95
N LEU A 86 -14.42 3.68 -1.38
CA LEU A 86 -13.95 3.23 -0.08
C LEU A 86 -14.84 3.76 1.05
N ALA A 87 -15.13 2.88 1.99
CA ALA A 87 -15.80 3.25 3.22
C ALA A 87 -15.00 4.31 4.01
N SER A 88 -15.68 5.03 4.92
CA SER A 88 -14.99 5.78 5.97
C SER A 88 -14.22 4.82 6.90
N ASN A 89 -13.25 5.35 7.64
CA ASN A 89 -12.38 4.57 8.53
C ASN A 89 -11.49 3.61 7.74
N THR A 90 -10.71 4.15 6.82
CA THR A 90 -9.70 3.41 6.06
C THR A 90 -8.35 3.49 6.75
N LEU A 91 -7.65 2.36 6.81
CA LEU A 91 -6.23 2.30 7.15
C LEU A 91 -5.41 2.31 5.85
N PHE A 92 -4.61 3.34 5.66
CA PHE A 92 -3.66 3.45 4.56
C PHE A 92 -2.28 3.00 5.04
N TRP A 93 -1.75 1.95 4.40
CA TRP A 93 -0.37 1.50 4.52
C TRP A 93 0.39 1.91 3.25
N MET A 94 1.25 2.92 3.39
CA MET A 94 1.95 3.55 2.27
C MET A 94 3.39 3.05 2.24
N ASP A 95 3.66 2.06 1.40
CA ASP A 95 4.94 1.32 1.31
C ASP A 95 5.46 1.20 -0.13
N ALA A 96 4.91 2.00 -1.06
CA ALA A 96 5.37 2.00 -2.43
C ALA A 96 6.60 2.88 -2.61
N HIS A 97 7.69 2.29 -3.03
CA HIS A 97 8.92 2.97 -3.43
C HIS A 97 9.79 2.07 -4.32
N PHE A 98 10.72 2.63 -5.07
CA PHE A 98 11.70 1.94 -5.90
C PHE A 98 11.18 0.68 -6.60
N PRO A 99 10.27 0.81 -7.59
CA PRO A 99 9.53 -0.31 -8.17
C PRO A 99 10.41 -1.50 -8.57
N GLY A 100 10.21 -2.63 -7.89
CA GLY A 100 10.89 -3.89 -8.18
C GLY A 100 12.34 -4.02 -7.69
N ALA A 101 12.93 -2.97 -7.12
CA ALA A 101 14.35 -3.00 -6.71
C ALA A 101 14.60 -4.05 -5.60
N ASP A 102 13.77 -4.08 -4.56
CA ASP A 102 13.91 -5.02 -3.45
C ASP A 102 13.69 -6.49 -3.82
N PHE A 103 13.11 -6.72 -5.00
CA PHE A 103 12.79 -8.07 -5.50
C PHE A 103 13.67 -8.49 -6.68
N GLY A 104 14.68 -7.68 -7.04
CA GLY A 104 15.63 -7.98 -8.11
C GLY A 104 15.04 -7.86 -9.53
N PHE A 105 13.93 -7.15 -9.70
CA PHE A 105 13.34 -6.87 -11.02
C PHE A 105 13.89 -5.58 -11.65
N ALA A 106 14.48 -4.69 -10.83
CA ALA A 106 15.06 -3.44 -11.27
C ALA A 106 16.20 -3.02 -10.32
N SER A 107 16.99 -2.02 -10.67
CA SER A 107 17.84 -1.30 -9.73
C SER A 107 17.11 -0.10 -9.12
N TYR A 108 17.60 0.43 -8.01
CA TYR A 108 17.02 1.61 -7.35
C TYR A 108 16.98 2.86 -8.23
N GLU A 109 17.79 2.90 -9.29
CA GLU A 109 17.91 4.03 -10.21
C GLU A 109 17.21 3.84 -11.55
N ASP A 110 16.59 2.68 -11.81
CA ASP A 110 16.02 2.37 -13.12
C ASP A 110 14.76 3.18 -13.40
N GLU A 111 13.89 3.40 -12.40
CA GLU A 111 12.73 4.25 -12.58
C GLU A 111 13.13 5.74 -12.57
N LYS A 112 12.96 6.40 -13.70
CA LYS A 112 13.32 7.81 -13.90
C LYS A 112 12.19 8.79 -13.60
N ASP A 113 10.96 8.32 -13.60
CA ASP A 113 9.80 9.09 -13.17
C ASP A 113 9.81 9.16 -11.64
N TYR A 114 10.10 10.35 -11.11
CA TYR A 114 10.22 10.56 -9.67
C TYR A 114 8.92 10.21 -8.93
N ASP A 115 7.77 10.55 -9.50
CA ASP A 115 6.46 10.28 -8.89
C ASP A 115 6.14 8.77 -8.85
N LYS A 116 6.76 7.96 -9.71
CA LYS A 116 6.66 6.49 -9.65
C LYS A 116 7.72 5.88 -8.76
N ARG A 117 8.92 6.46 -8.75
CA ARG A 117 10.05 5.99 -7.94
C ARG A 117 9.79 6.20 -6.45
N LEU A 118 9.24 7.38 -6.09
CA LEU A 118 8.94 7.81 -4.72
C LEU A 118 7.53 8.42 -4.66
N PRO A 119 6.47 7.62 -4.72
CA PRO A 119 5.11 8.09 -4.97
C PRO A 119 4.43 8.71 -3.75
N LEU A 120 4.93 8.57 -2.54
CA LEU A 120 4.24 8.91 -1.28
C LEU A 120 3.59 10.29 -1.30
N LYS A 121 4.33 11.34 -1.72
CA LYS A 121 3.78 12.70 -1.78
C LYS A 121 2.56 12.75 -2.70
N LYS A 122 2.69 12.16 -3.88
CA LYS A 122 1.62 12.15 -4.89
C LYS A 122 0.42 11.30 -4.47
N GLU A 123 0.68 10.20 -3.78
CA GLU A 123 -0.36 9.36 -3.18
C GLU A 123 -1.16 10.14 -2.14
N LEU A 124 -0.49 10.81 -1.21
CA LEU A 124 -1.15 11.64 -0.18
C LEU A 124 -1.97 12.77 -0.80
N GLU A 125 -1.41 13.52 -1.77
CA GLU A 125 -2.14 14.56 -2.50
C GLU A 125 -3.40 13.99 -3.19
N THR A 126 -3.29 12.80 -3.76
CA THR A 126 -4.39 12.10 -4.43
C THR A 126 -5.47 11.68 -3.44
N ILE A 127 -5.08 11.08 -2.31
CA ILE A 127 -6.02 10.65 -1.27
C ILE A 127 -6.80 11.85 -0.74
N LEU A 128 -6.10 12.93 -0.37
CA LEU A 128 -6.71 14.16 0.14
C LEU A 128 -7.64 14.84 -0.87
N LYS A 129 -7.41 14.66 -2.16
CA LYS A 129 -8.26 15.20 -3.22
C LYS A 129 -9.56 14.43 -3.43
N TYR A 130 -9.52 13.11 -3.31
CA TYR A 130 -10.62 12.24 -3.71
C TYR A 130 -11.40 11.63 -2.55
N LYS A 131 -10.95 11.80 -1.29
CA LYS A 131 -11.58 11.19 -0.12
C LYS A 131 -11.62 12.16 1.07
N ASP A 132 -12.71 12.16 1.82
CA ASP A 132 -12.73 12.75 3.16
C ASP A 132 -12.03 11.80 4.14
N VAL A 133 -10.87 12.22 4.63
CA VAL A 133 -9.95 11.42 5.45
C VAL A 133 -10.12 11.63 6.96
N LYS A 134 -11.18 12.30 7.38
CA LYS A 134 -11.38 12.71 8.79
C LYS A 134 -11.26 11.57 9.80
N ASN A 135 -11.65 10.36 9.41
CA ASN A 135 -11.63 9.18 10.27
C ASN A 135 -10.62 8.11 9.78
N ASP A 136 -9.75 8.47 8.86
CA ASP A 136 -8.78 7.54 8.30
C ASP A 136 -7.49 7.54 9.12
N VAL A 137 -6.76 6.45 9.04
CA VAL A 137 -5.47 6.25 9.69
C VAL A 137 -4.40 6.07 8.62
N PHE A 138 -3.29 6.77 8.75
CA PHE A 138 -2.14 6.65 7.84
C PHE A 138 -0.96 6.05 8.58
N VAL A 139 -0.33 5.05 7.98
CA VAL A 139 0.95 4.50 8.39
C VAL A 139 1.88 4.58 7.18
N LEU A 140 2.98 5.30 7.35
CA LEU A 140 3.92 5.61 6.28
C LEU A 140 5.23 4.86 6.58
N ASP A 141 5.70 4.07 5.62
CA ASP A 141 6.98 3.36 5.75
C ASP A 141 8.12 4.16 5.12
N ASP A 142 9.33 3.81 5.52
CA ASP A 142 10.60 4.29 4.95
C ASP A 142 10.70 5.82 4.74
N LEU A 143 10.15 6.62 5.66
CA LEU A 143 10.17 8.09 5.56
C LEU A 143 11.58 8.67 5.38
N TRP A 144 12.61 7.98 5.86
CA TRP A 144 14.02 8.38 5.75
C TRP A 144 14.52 8.52 4.30
N ILE A 145 13.89 7.82 3.33
CA ILE A 145 14.25 7.93 1.91
C ILE A 145 13.79 9.25 1.29
N TYR A 146 12.90 9.97 1.95
CA TYR A 146 12.37 11.28 1.55
C TYR A 146 13.08 12.45 2.24
N GLU A 147 14.01 12.18 3.14
CA GLU A 147 14.80 13.18 3.84
C GLU A 147 16.07 13.54 3.05
N GLU A 148 16.61 14.75 3.26
CA GLU A 148 17.91 15.15 2.70
C GLU A 148 19.03 14.36 3.38
N GLY A 149 19.93 13.76 2.60
CA GLY A 149 21.07 13.02 3.14
C GLY A 149 21.67 12.00 2.18
N PRO A 150 22.60 11.17 2.65
CA PRO A 150 23.30 10.22 1.78
C PRO A 150 22.39 9.11 1.20
N ASN A 151 21.16 8.99 1.70
CA ASN A 151 20.18 8.01 1.25
C ASN A 151 18.94 8.67 0.62
N GLU A 152 19.05 9.96 0.22
CA GLU A 152 17.92 10.59 -0.47
C GLU A 152 17.59 9.89 -1.79
N GLY A 153 16.31 9.76 -2.02
CA GLY A 153 15.73 9.08 -3.17
C GLY A 153 15.85 9.84 -4.50
#